data_1da6b46e028d6b065039ce73839acc95
#
_entry.id   1da6b46e028d6b065039ce73839acc95
#
_cell.length_a   1.000
_cell.length_b   1.000
_cell.length_c   1.000
_cell.angle_alpha   90.00
_cell.angle_beta   90.00
_cell.angle_gamma   90.00
#
_symmetry.space_group_name_H-M   'P 1'
#
loop_
_entity.id
_entity.type
_entity.pdbx_description
1 polymer ?
#
loop_
_entity_poly.entity_id
_entity_poly.type
_entity_poly.pdbx_seq_one_letter_code
_entity_poly.pdbx_strand_id
1 'polypeptide(L)'
;MNSKRVFDEDDLQKIGLQAVDFIESNSPNVVIVSDDNAVKHVLKSHYKDSQLPFVYCGVNNSGTHYGLPYKNTTGMIEKNPTENLLSLLFSTQPSKTHIAFLTTQGTSANHDIIEFNKVVKKFGIKSTAYQVQTEEEWRKTYQRLQEDPQIDIILFSNRAALKSWNHETNLEWIKEHNHKISITTQDWMMPYVALGMNKIPDEQGHWAGQAAVAILNGTPPNQISVVPNQDFQLWINPAIAKPFKEHLPENVFSHSLIYDQKGSR
;
A
#
# COMPACT_ATOMS: atom_id res chain seq x y z
N MET A 1 3.55 -7.40 18.20
CA MET A 1 4.39 -8.32 17.40
C MET A 1 5.25 -7.48 16.44
N ASN A 2 6.57 -7.45 16.62
CA ASN A 2 7.47 -6.67 15.74
C ASN A 2 8.10 -7.60 14.69
N SER A 3 7.42 -7.84 13.58
CA SER A 3 7.77 -8.85 12.59
C SER A 3 8.07 -8.32 11.18
N LYS A 4 7.95 -7.00 10.97
CA LYS A 4 8.05 -6.41 9.61
C LYS A 4 9.41 -6.60 8.92
N ARG A 5 10.47 -6.85 9.68
CA ARG A 5 11.84 -7.09 9.18
C ARG A 5 12.31 -8.53 9.40
N VAL A 6 11.40 -9.41 9.78
CA VAL A 6 11.68 -10.84 9.98
C VAL A 6 11.15 -11.60 8.78
N PHE A 7 12.01 -12.36 8.11
CA PHE A 7 11.69 -13.07 6.86
C PHE A 7 11.74 -14.58 7.02
N ASP A 8 12.36 -15.07 8.11
CA ASP A 8 12.42 -16.49 8.42
C ASP A 8 11.09 -16.94 9.04
N GLU A 9 10.53 -18.04 8.52
CA GLU A 9 9.22 -18.54 8.94
C GLU A 9 9.24 -19.06 10.39
N ASP A 10 10.33 -19.71 10.82
CA ASP A 10 10.46 -20.25 12.17
C ASP A 10 10.56 -19.11 13.19
N ASP A 11 11.26 -18.05 12.85
CA ASP A 11 11.34 -16.85 13.69
C ASP A 11 10.00 -16.11 13.75
N LEU A 12 9.26 -16.03 12.65
CA LEU A 12 7.90 -15.48 12.65
C LEU A 12 6.95 -16.31 13.52
N GLN A 13 7.06 -17.64 13.50
CA GLN A 13 6.28 -18.51 14.37
C GLN A 13 6.62 -18.29 15.85
N LYS A 14 7.92 -18.19 16.21
CA LYS A 14 8.35 -17.90 17.60
C LYS A 14 7.79 -16.56 18.09
N ILE A 15 7.86 -15.52 17.27
CA ILE A 15 7.29 -14.20 17.60
C ILE A 15 5.76 -14.29 17.73
N GLY A 16 5.12 -15.10 16.89
CA GLY A 16 3.69 -15.40 17.00
C GLY A 16 3.33 -16.04 18.34
N LEU A 17 4.08 -17.05 18.77
CA LEU A 17 3.88 -17.72 20.07
C LEU A 17 4.06 -16.74 21.25
N GLN A 18 5.05 -15.86 21.21
CA GLN A 18 5.22 -14.82 22.23
C GLN A 18 3.97 -13.90 22.33
N ALA A 19 3.36 -13.59 21.18
CA ALA A 19 2.13 -12.81 21.17
C ALA A 19 0.94 -13.61 21.74
N VAL A 20 0.88 -14.93 21.49
CA VAL A 20 -0.12 -15.82 22.08
C VAL A 20 0.03 -15.85 23.60
N ASP A 21 1.25 -16.09 24.12
CA ASP A 21 1.55 -16.10 25.54
C ASP A 21 1.14 -14.77 26.22
N PHE A 22 1.36 -13.65 25.54
CA PHE A 22 0.94 -12.32 26.01
C PHE A 22 -0.59 -12.21 26.08
N ILE A 23 -1.30 -12.66 25.07
CA ILE A 23 -2.78 -12.65 25.05
C ILE A 23 -3.34 -13.52 26.17
N GLU A 24 -2.82 -14.75 26.34
CA GLU A 24 -3.30 -15.68 27.37
C GLU A 24 -3.01 -15.17 28.78
N SER A 25 -1.83 -14.59 29.00
CA SER A 25 -1.45 -14.04 30.30
C SER A 25 -2.29 -12.82 30.72
N ASN A 26 -2.84 -12.07 29.76
CA ASN A 26 -3.65 -10.87 30.05
C ASN A 26 -5.15 -11.13 29.98
N SER A 27 -5.59 -12.26 29.47
CA SER A 27 -7.00 -12.66 29.35
C SER A 27 -7.91 -11.53 28.85
N PRO A 28 -7.64 -10.91 27.67
CA PRO A 28 -8.40 -9.77 27.18
C PRO A 28 -9.80 -10.19 26.73
N ASN A 29 -10.76 -9.25 26.73
CA ASN A 29 -12.11 -9.48 26.21
C ASN A 29 -12.22 -9.29 24.69
N VAL A 30 -11.25 -8.63 24.06
CA VAL A 30 -11.13 -8.45 22.61
C VAL A 30 -9.66 -8.21 22.27
N VAL A 31 -9.22 -8.65 21.10
CA VAL A 31 -7.87 -8.43 20.60
C VAL A 31 -7.91 -7.71 19.27
N ILE A 32 -7.11 -6.66 19.12
CA ILE A 32 -6.86 -6.02 17.82
C ILE A 32 -5.53 -6.54 17.28
N VAL A 33 -5.55 -7.12 16.07
CA VAL A 33 -4.35 -7.58 15.36
C VAL A 33 -4.12 -6.73 14.11
N SER A 34 -2.90 -6.25 13.94
CA SER A 34 -2.53 -5.44 12.80
C SER A 34 -1.48 -6.14 11.94
N ASP A 35 -1.69 -6.04 10.61
CA ASP A 35 -0.80 -6.58 9.58
C ASP A 35 -0.93 -8.10 9.36
N ASP A 36 -0.53 -8.55 8.19
CA ASP A 36 -0.65 -9.92 7.68
C ASP A 36 0.04 -10.96 8.56
N ASN A 37 1.23 -10.64 9.11
CA ASN A 37 1.96 -11.57 9.96
C ASN A 37 1.23 -11.87 11.27
N ALA A 38 0.59 -10.88 11.90
CA ALA A 38 -0.19 -11.08 13.10
C ALA A 38 -1.45 -11.92 12.80
N VAL A 39 -2.09 -11.69 11.67
CA VAL A 39 -3.21 -12.53 11.24
C VAL A 39 -2.76 -13.97 10.99
N LYS A 40 -1.66 -14.18 10.27
CA LYS A 40 -1.15 -15.52 9.92
C LYS A 40 -0.70 -16.30 11.15
N HIS A 41 0.21 -15.73 11.93
CA HIS A 41 0.95 -16.45 12.99
C HIS A 41 0.28 -16.40 14.37
N VAL A 42 -0.73 -15.53 14.57
CA VAL A 42 -1.50 -15.46 15.83
C VAL A 42 -2.94 -15.85 15.59
N LEU A 43 -3.71 -15.02 14.87
CA LEU A 43 -5.15 -15.21 14.71
C LEU A 43 -5.49 -16.53 14.03
N LYS A 44 -4.96 -16.76 12.83
CA LYS A 44 -5.25 -17.98 12.03
C LYS A 44 -4.75 -19.25 12.70
N SER A 45 -3.53 -19.21 13.25
CA SER A 45 -2.86 -20.40 13.77
C SER A 45 -3.39 -20.83 15.14
N HIS A 46 -3.89 -19.89 15.98
CA HIS A 46 -4.22 -20.19 17.37
C HIS A 46 -5.66 -19.84 17.78
N TYR A 47 -6.31 -18.86 17.11
CA TYR A 47 -7.61 -18.33 17.56
C TYR A 47 -8.71 -18.40 16.51
N LYS A 48 -8.49 -19.11 15.40
CA LYS A 48 -9.56 -19.30 14.41
C LYS A 48 -10.80 -19.93 15.05
N ASP A 49 -11.93 -19.24 14.89
CA ASP A 49 -13.25 -19.65 15.43
C ASP A 49 -13.26 -19.89 16.96
N SER A 50 -12.32 -19.30 17.71
CA SER A 50 -12.29 -19.34 19.18
C SER A 50 -13.39 -18.49 19.80
N GLN A 51 -13.52 -18.55 21.15
CA GLN A 51 -14.46 -17.69 21.89
C GLN A 51 -13.95 -16.25 22.03
N LEU A 52 -12.63 -16.02 21.94
CA LEU A 52 -12.03 -14.70 22.04
C LEU A 52 -12.28 -13.93 20.73
N PRO A 53 -12.90 -12.73 20.80
CA PRO A 53 -13.13 -11.90 19.63
C PRO A 53 -11.87 -11.23 19.13
N PHE A 54 -11.75 -11.10 17.81
CA PHE A 54 -10.65 -10.38 17.15
C PHE A 54 -11.15 -9.34 16.17
N VAL A 55 -10.48 -8.20 16.16
CA VAL A 55 -10.57 -7.18 15.10
C VAL A 55 -9.25 -7.11 14.37
N TYR A 56 -9.27 -7.27 13.05
CA TYR A 56 -8.04 -7.14 12.25
C TYR A 56 -8.04 -5.84 11.43
N CYS A 57 -6.86 -5.26 11.25
CA CYS A 57 -6.62 -4.10 10.38
C CYS A 57 -5.26 -4.23 9.69
N GLY A 58 -5.00 -3.42 8.66
CA GLY A 58 -3.75 -3.48 7.91
C GLY A 58 -3.53 -4.79 7.12
N VAL A 59 -4.60 -5.54 6.87
CA VAL A 59 -4.56 -6.80 6.13
C VAL A 59 -4.71 -6.52 4.64
N ASN A 60 -3.68 -6.87 3.88
CA ASN A 60 -3.63 -6.58 2.46
C ASN A 60 -4.69 -7.33 1.65
N ASN A 61 -5.22 -6.66 0.63
CA ASN A 61 -6.19 -7.20 -0.32
C ASN A 61 -7.54 -7.57 0.32
N SER A 62 -7.93 -8.83 0.24
CA SER A 62 -9.24 -9.29 0.74
C SER A 62 -9.17 -10.11 2.03
N GLY A 63 -7.95 -10.45 2.50
CA GLY A 63 -7.77 -11.41 3.60
C GLY A 63 -8.24 -12.84 3.30
N THR A 64 -8.77 -13.10 2.09
CA THR A 64 -9.34 -14.41 1.71
C THR A 64 -8.30 -15.53 1.71
N HIS A 65 -7.05 -15.24 1.43
CA HIS A 65 -5.96 -16.22 1.50
C HIS A 65 -5.67 -16.70 2.93
N TYR A 66 -6.12 -15.95 3.94
CA TYR A 66 -6.14 -16.41 5.33
C TYR A 66 -7.46 -17.11 5.70
N GLY A 67 -8.47 -17.03 4.83
CA GLY A 67 -9.81 -17.55 5.08
C GLY A 67 -10.68 -16.61 5.92
N LEU A 68 -10.31 -15.31 6.02
CA LEU A 68 -11.10 -14.31 6.74
C LEU A 68 -12.41 -13.97 6.01
N PRO A 69 -13.45 -13.56 6.75
CA PRO A 69 -13.56 -13.52 8.22
C PRO A 69 -13.88 -14.88 8.85
N TYR A 70 -13.42 -15.09 10.10
CA TYR A 70 -13.85 -16.20 10.95
C TYR A 70 -15.09 -15.82 11.77
N LYS A 71 -15.73 -16.78 12.46
CA LYS A 71 -16.91 -16.54 13.29
C LYS A 71 -16.65 -15.51 14.40
N ASN A 72 -15.43 -15.48 14.93
CA ASN A 72 -15.01 -14.60 16.01
C ASN A 72 -14.27 -13.35 15.52
N THR A 73 -14.38 -13.00 14.23
CA THR A 73 -13.59 -11.89 13.67
C THR A 73 -14.42 -10.89 12.87
N THR A 74 -13.96 -9.65 12.87
CA THR A 74 -14.30 -8.61 11.91
C THR A 74 -13.02 -7.81 11.60
N GLY A 75 -13.05 -6.91 10.61
CA GLY A 75 -11.87 -6.11 10.33
C GLY A 75 -12.02 -5.13 9.18
N MET A 76 -10.98 -4.33 9.01
CA MET A 76 -10.77 -3.47 7.85
C MET A 76 -9.63 -4.04 7.00
N ILE A 77 -9.92 -4.27 5.73
CA ILE A 77 -8.92 -4.69 4.75
C ILE A 77 -8.24 -3.48 4.11
N GLU A 78 -6.95 -3.63 3.84
CA GLU A 78 -6.14 -2.57 3.26
C GLU A 78 -6.13 -2.65 1.74
N LYS A 79 -6.60 -1.59 1.09
CA LYS A 79 -6.55 -1.42 -0.37
C LYS A 79 -5.68 -0.23 -0.75
N ASN A 80 -4.82 -0.42 -1.74
CA ASN A 80 -4.10 0.68 -2.35
C ASN A 80 -5.06 1.55 -3.18
N PRO A 81 -4.95 2.89 -3.13
CA PRO A 81 -5.84 3.81 -3.83
C PRO A 81 -5.56 3.95 -5.33
N THR A 82 -5.13 2.88 -5.99
CA THR A 82 -4.79 2.89 -7.41
C THR A 82 -5.98 3.31 -8.28
N GLU A 83 -7.16 2.79 -8.00
CA GLU A 83 -8.38 3.14 -8.75
C GLU A 83 -8.74 4.62 -8.58
N ASN A 84 -8.64 5.14 -7.36
CA ASN A 84 -8.89 6.54 -7.04
C ASN A 84 -7.88 7.47 -7.73
N LEU A 85 -6.58 7.12 -7.69
CA LEU A 85 -5.52 7.90 -8.34
C LEU A 85 -5.69 7.91 -9.85
N LEU A 86 -5.98 6.76 -10.47
CA LEU A 86 -6.21 6.68 -11.91
C LEU A 86 -7.49 7.41 -12.32
N SER A 87 -8.57 7.30 -11.55
CA SER A 87 -9.81 8.05 -11.79
C SER A 87 -9.57 9.56 -11.80
N LEU A 88 -8.74 10.06 -10.88
CA LEU A 88 -8.38 11.47 -10.82
C LEU A 88 -7.56 11.89 -12.05
N LEU A 89 -6.56 11.11 -12.45
CA LEU A 89 -5.68 11.44 -13.57
C LEU A 89 -6.42 11.36 -14.93
N PHE A 90 -7.32 10.41 -15.08
CA PHE A 90 -8.01 10.14 -16.35
C PHE A 90 -9.43 10.70 -16.43
N SER A 91 -9.87 11.46 -15.43
CA SER A 91 -11.15 12.20 -15.49
C SER A 91 -11.25 13.14 -16.70
N THR A 92 -10.11 13.58 -17.23
CA THR A 92 -10.02 14.56 -18.32
C THR A 92 -9.37 14.04 -19.62
N GLN A 93 -8.70 12.87 -19.60
CA GLN A 93 -7.99 12.32 -20.76
C GLN A 93 -8.12 10.79 -20.87
N PRO A 94 -9.17 10.23 -21.44
CA PRO A 94 -9.43 8.79 -21.41
C PRO A 94 -8.75 7.97 -22.50
N SER A 95 -7.99 8.51 -23.45
CA SER A 95 -7.59 7.73 -24.62
C SER A 95 -6.09 7.53 -24.77
N LYS A 96 -5.68 6.27 -24.85
CA LYS A 96 -4.36 5.76 -25.25
C LYS A 96 -3.23 5.87 -24.23
N THR A 97 -3.52 5.87 -22.94
CA THR A 97 -2.46 5.89 -21.94
C THR A 97 -1.84 4.52 -21.75
N HIS A 98 -0.51 4.49 -21.71
CA HIS A 98 0.28 3.33 -21.34
C HIS A 98 1.08 3.62 -20.07
N ILE A 99 0.82 2.85 -19.03
CA ILE A 99 1.49 3.00 -17.73
C ILE A 99 2.57 1.93 -17.58
N ALA A 100 3.80 2.37 -17.32
CA ALA A 100 4.87 1.49 -16.88
C ALA A 100 4.76 1.30 -15.36
N PHE A 101 4.62 0.06 -14.89
CA PHE A 101 4.63 -0.29 -13.48
C PHE A 101 6.03 -0.73 -13.08
N LEU A 102 6.80 0.17 -12.44
CA LEU A 102 8.18 -0.10 -12.02
C LEU A 102 8.21 -0.53 -10.54
N THR A 103 8.72 -1.72 -10.29
CA THR A 103 8.80 -2.32 -8.95
C THR A 103 10.04 -3.21 -8.81
N THR A 104 10.27 -3.71 -7.60
CA THR A 104 11.32 -4.71 -7.34
C THR A 104 10.76 -6.13 -7.53
N GLN A 105 11.64 -7.12 -7.64
CA GLN A 105 11.22 -8.52 -7.66
C GLN A 105 10.75 -8.99 -6.27
N GLY A 106 9.81 -9.93 -6.26
CA GLY A 106 9.33 -10.58 -5.05
C GLY A 106 7.85 -10.94 -5.08
N THR A 107 7.42 -11.73 -4.11
CA THR A 107 6.02 -12.21 -4.02
C THR A 107 5.03 -11.06 -3.87
N SER A 108 5.32 -10.08 -3.01
CA SER A 108 4.47 -8.89 -2.82
C SER A 108 4.36 -8.09 -4.12
N ALA A 109 5.48 -7.90 -4.84
CA ALA A 109 5.48 -7.17 -6.11
C ALA A 109 4.63 -7.88 -7.19
N ASN A 110 4.67 -9.21 -7.25
CA ASN A 110 3.82 -9.97 -8.17
C ASN A 110 2.34 -9.79 -7.84
N HIS A 111 1.97 -9.77 -6.57
CA HIS A 111 0.62 -9.46 -6.12
C HIS A 111 0.20 -8.03 -6.51
N ASP A 112 1.06 -7.04 -6.26
CA ASP A 112 0.79 -5.65 -6.62
C ASP A 112 0.57 -5.47 -8.13
N ILE A 113 1.36 -6.16 -8.96
CA ILE A 113 1.20 -6.17 -10.42
C ILE A 113 -0.17 -6.75 -10.83
N ILE A 114 -0.57 -7.86 -10.20
CA ILE A 114 -1.87 -8.50 -10.50
C ILE A 114 -3.02 -7.55 -10.16
N GLU A 115 -3.00 -6.94 -8.97
CA GLU A 115 -4.05 -6.00 -8.55
C GLU A 115 -4.05 -4.73 -9.41
N PHE A 116 -2.87 -4.18 -9.71
CA PHE A 116 -2.74 -3.05 -10.63
C PHE A 116 -3.35 -3.36 -12.02
N ASN A 117 -3.02 -4.53 -12.59
CA ASN A 117 -3.56 -4.93 -13.90
C ASN A 117 -5.08 -5.10 -13.90
N LYS A 118 -5.68 -5.54 -12.79
CA LYS A 118 -7.15 -5.56 -12.65
C LYS A 118 -7.75 -4.16 -12.71
N VAL A 119 -7.10 -3.19 -12.05
CA VAL A 119 -7.56 -1.81 -12.03
C VAL A 119 -7.41 -1.17 -13.41
N VAL A 120 -6.24 -1.20 -14.03
CA VAL A 120 -6.01 -0.54 -15.33
C VAL A 120 -6.90 -1.10 -16.43
N LYS A 121 -7.25 -2.40 -16.35
CA LYS A 121 -8.20 -3.02 -17.27
C LYS A 121 -9.59 -2.37 -17.23
N LYS A 122 -10.05 -1.94 -16.04
CA LYS A 122 -11.35 -1.22 -15.89
C LYS A 122 -11.35 0.11 -16.64
N PHE A 123 -10.20 0.76 -16.74
CA PHE A 123 -10.03 2.04 -17.44
C PHE A 123 -9.70 1.89 -18.92
N GLY A 124 -9.54 0.67 -19.45
CA GLY A 124 -9.08 0.45 -20.82
C GLY A 124 -7.64 0.90 -21.07
N ILE A 125 -6.84 1.02 -20.04
CA ILE A 125 -5.46 1.51 -20.05
C ILE A 125 -4.51 0.33 -20.31
N LYS A 126 -3.47 0.55 -21.12
CA LYS A 126 -2.39 -0.41 -21.31
C LYS A 126 -1.40 -0.31 -20.16
N SER A 127 -0.90 -1.44 -19.67
CA SER A 127 0.15 -1.47 -18.65
C SER A 127 1.23 -2.50 -19.00
N THR A 128 2.47 -2.19 -18.58
CA THR A 128 3.60 -3.12 -18.65
C THR A 128 4.37 -3.04 -17.33
N ALA A 129 4.59 -4.21 -16.72
CA ALA A 129 5.36 -4.30 -15.47
C ALA A 129 6.84 -4.50 -15.76
N TYR A 130 7.66 -3.79 -14.99
CA TYR A 130 9.12 -3.86 -15.01
C TYR A 130 9.61 -4.16 -13.59
N GLN A 131 10.23 -5.32 -13.43
CA GLN A 131 10.77 -5.77 -12.15
C GLN A 131 12.28 -5.72 -12.17
N VAL A 132 12.88 -5.13 -11.13
CA VAL A 132 14.33 -4.92 -11.01
C VAL A 132 14.83 -5.48 -9.68
N GLN A 133 16.13 -5.83 -9.64
CA GLN A 133 16.78 -6.43 -8.45
C GLN A 133 17.79 -5.50 -7.80
N THR A 134 18.37 -4.58 -8.58
CA THR A 134 19.44 -3.68 -8.12
C THR A 134 19.09 -2.23 -8.38
N GLU A 135 19.74 -1.31 -7.66
CA GLU A 135 19.63 0.13 -7.88
C GLU A 135 20.08 0.52 -9.29
N GLU A 136 21.13 -0.13 -9.81
CA GLU A 136 21.64 0.13 -11.17
C GLU A 136 20.61 -0.28 -12.24
N GLU A 137 19.99 -1.46 -12.11
CA GLU A 137 18.89 -1.90 -12.99
C GLU A 137 17.71 -0.96 -12.92
N TRP A 138 17.39 -0.47 -11.71
CA TRP A 138 16.31 0.49 -11.50
C TRP A 138 16.58 1.78 -12.29
N ARG A 139 17.77 2.37 -12.16
CA ARG A 139 18.15 3.59 -12.89
C ARG A 139 18.12 3.39 -14.41
N LYS A 140 18.71 2.30 -14.92
CA LYS A 140 18.68 1.97 -16.35
C LYS A 140 17.25 1.81 -16.87
N THR A 141 16.42 1.12 -16.10
CA THR A 141 15.01 0.91 -16.48
C THR A 141 14.23 2.22 -16.44
N TYR A 142 14.39 3.01 -15.37
CA TYR A 142 13.76 4.32 -15.26
C TYR A 142 14.12 5.23 -16.43
N GLN A 143 15.40 5.39 -16.75
CA GLN A 143 15.86 6.21 -17.86
C GLN A 143 15.24 5.75 -19.19
N ARG A 144 15.30 4.46 -19.48
CA ARG A 144 14.68 3.89 -20.69
C ARG A 144 13.17 4.20 -20.76
N LEU A 145 12.46 4.09 -19.63
CA LEU A 145 11.02 4.40 -19.59
C LEU A 145 10.75 5.89 -19.79
N GLN A 146 11.61 6.77 -19.31
CA GLN A 146 11.52 8.21 -19.52
C GLN A 146 11.71 8.60 -21.00
N GLU A 147 12.48 7.84 -21.75
CA GLU A 147 12.80 8.04 -23.17
C GLU A 147 11.82 7.31 -24.11
N ASP A 148 11.10 6.28 -23.64
CA ASP A 148 10.22 5.45 -24.46
C ASP A 148 8.93 6.23 -24.86
N PRO A 149 8.74 6.55 -26.16
CA PRO A 149 7.58 7.32 -26.60
C PRO A 149 6.23 6.58 -26.44
N GLN A 150 6.26 5.29 -26.14
CA GLN A 150 5.05 4.50 -25.91
C GLN A 150 4.59 4.54 -24.44
N ILE A 151 5.40 5.04 -23.53
CA ILE A 151 5.08 5.15 -22.11
C ILE A 151 4.66 6.59 -21.80
N ASP A 152 3.51 6.75 -21.18
CA ASP A 152 2.97 8.07 -20.82
C ASP A 152 3.18 8.37 -19.34
N ILE A 153 3.03 7.38 -18.46
CA ILE A 153 3.12 7.51 -17.01
C ILE A 153 3.98 6.38 -16.43
N ILE A 154 4.76 6.68 -15.41
CA ILE A 154 5.54 5.68 -14.66
C ILE A 154 4.98 5.60 -13.25
N LEU A 155 4.43 4.43 -12.87
CA LEU A 155 4.04 4.15 -11.50
C LEU A 155 5.20 3.48 -10.75
N PHE A 156 5.65 4.10 -9.68
CA PHE A 156 6.61 3.52 -8.74
C PHE A 156 5.88 2.83 -7.60
N SER A 157 5.96 1.50 -7.57
CA SER A 157 5.30 0.73 -6.51
C SER A 157 6.20 0.58 -5.29
N ASN A 158 7.32 -0.13 -5.43
CA ASN A 158 8.12 -0.49 -4.27
C ASN A 158 9.61 -0.63 -4.61
N ARG A 159 10.47 -0.22 -3.67
CA ARG A 159 11.93 -0.38 -3.72
C ARG A 159 12.50 -1.20 -2.55
N ALA A 160 11.65 -1.69 -1.67
CA ALA A 160 12.10 -2.29 -0.40
C ALA A 160 12.97 -3.54 -0.56
N ALA A 161 12.86 -4.27 -1.68
CA ALA A 161 13.70 -5.42 -1.95
C ALA A 161 15.07 -5.06 -2.57
N LEU A 162 15.35 -3.80 -2.89
CA LEU A 162 16.69 -3.37 -3.31
C LEU A 162 17.63 -3.39 -2.11
N LYS A 163 18.75 -4.09 -2.24
CA LYS A 163 19.74 -4.23 -1.17
C LYS A 163 20.45 -2.92 -0.84
N SER A 164 20.58 -2.03 -1.82
CA SER A 164 21.15 -0.70 -1.69
C SER A 164 20.19 0.33 -2.27
N TRP A 165 20.09 1.48 -1.64
CA TRP A 165 19.36 2.63 -2.15
C TRP A 165 19.94 3.90 -1.53
N ASN A 166 20.69 4.65 -2.30
CA ASN A 166 21.15 5.95 -1.84
C ASN A 166 20.06 7.00 -2.11
N HIS A 167 19.43 7.46 -1.03
CA HIS A 167 18.30 8.39 -1.11
C HIS A 167 18.68 9.70 -1.82
N GLU A 168 19.74 10.35 -1.37
CA GLU A 168 20.15 11.68 -1.88
C GLU A 168 20.56 11.61 -3.33
N THR A 169 21.44 10.65 -3.67
CA THR A 169 21.92 10.47 -5.04
C THR A 169 20.79 10.12 -6.00
N ASN A 170 19.85 9.28 -5.60
CA ASN A 170 18.71 8.92 -6.45
C ASN A 170 17.73 10.07 -6.62
N LEU A 171 17.54 10.85 -5.58
CA LEU A 171 16.64 12.00 -5.64
C LEU A 171 17.16 13.06 -6.64
N GLU A 172 18.44 13.43 -6.56
CA GLU A 172 19.04 14.38 -7.51
C GLU A 172 19.03 13.82 -8.93
N TRP A 173 19.40 12.55 -9.08
CA TRP A 173 19.39 11.89 -10.38
C TRP A 173 17.99 11.85 -11.02
N ILE A 174 16.94 11.58 -10.25
CA ILE A 174 15.56 11.59 -10.74
C ILE A 174 15.14 12.98 -11.19
N LYS A 175 15.50 14.05 -10.45
CA LYS A 175 15.18 15.43 -10.84
C LYS A 175 15.76 15.79 -12.22
N GLU A 176 16.96 15.26 -12.55
CA GLU A 176 17.63 15.50 -13.81
C GLU A 176 17.03 14.67 -14.97
N HIS A 177 16.46 13.49 -14.68
CA HIS A 177 16.01 12.54 -15.69
C HIS A 177 14.47 12.40 -15.77
N ASN A 178 13.74 13.31 -15.17
CA ASN A 178 12.28 13.23 -15.05
C ASN A 178 11.58 13.95 -16.21
N HIS A 179 11.23 13.21 -17.25
CA HIS A 179 10.61 13.71 -18.48
C HIS A 179 9.13 13.28 -18.62
N LYS A 180 8.64 12.39 -17.76
CA LYS A 180 7.26 11.88 -17.76
C LYS A 180 6.68 11.94 -16.35
N ILE A 181 5.36 12.05 -16.28
CA ILE A 181 4.64 12.03 -15.01
C ILE A 181 4.93 10.70 -14.30
N SER A 182 5.44 10.81 -13.08
CA SER A 182 5.65 9.68 -12.18
C SER A 182 4.64 9.72 -11.03
N ILE A 183 4.07 8.57 -10.70
CA ILE A 183 3.02 8.44 -9.68
C ILE A 183 3.33 7.30 -8.71
N THR A 184 2.71 7.32 -7.53
CA THR A 184 2.80 6.23 -6.55
C THR A 184 1.53 6.11 -5.71
N THR A 185 1.33 4.94 -5.10
CA THR A 185 0.35 4.71 -4.04
C THR A 185 1.02 4.41 -2.70
N GLN A 186 2.33 4.65 -2.60
CA GLN A 186 3.13 4.36 -1.42
C GLN A 186 3.78 5.64 -0.88
N ASP A 187 3.60 5.94 0.40
CA ASP A 187 4.09 7.16 1.05
C ASP A 187 5.63 7.28 0.98
N TRP A 188 6.35 6.18 1.23
CA TRP A 188 7.81 6.14 1.17
C TRP A 188 8.40 6.32 -0.24
N MET A 189 7.57 6.30 -1.29
CA MET A 189 7.97 6.59 -2.66
C MET A 189 7.72 8.05 -3.07
N MET A 190 7.00 8.82 -2.26
CA MET A 190 6.70 10.23 -2.54
C MET A 190 7.92 11.12 -2.85
N PRO A 191 9.10 10.93 -2.23
CA PRO A 191 10.28 11.70 -2.61
C PRO A 191 10.65 11.64 -4.09
N TYR A 192 10.30 10.54 -4.76
CA TYR A 192 10.79 10.17 -6.09
C TYR A 192 9.76 10.36 -7.21
N VAL A 193 8.55 10.81 -6.92
CA VAL A 193 7.46 10.92 -7.89
C VAL A 193 6.82 12.31 -7.87
N ALA A 194 6.16 12.66 -8.97
CA ALA A 194 5.44 13.91 -9.09
C ALA A 194 4.16 13.93 -8.25
N LEU A 195 3.45 12.80 -8.19
CA LEU A 195 2.13 12.71 -7.59
C LEU A 195 1.97 11.38 -6.85
N GLY A 196 1.32 11.40 -5.70
CA GLY A 196 0.98 10.18 -4.97
C GLY A 196 -0.37 10.28 -4.29
N MET A 197 -1.04 9.14 -4.19
CA MET A 197 -2.24 9.02 -3.37
C MET A 197 -2.01 7.88 -2.40
N ASN A 198 -2.02 8.18 -1.11
CA ASN A 198 -1.65 7.24 -0.06
C ASN A 198 -2.85 6.99 0.85
N LYS A 199 -2.96 5.77 1.33
CA LYS A 199 -3.91 5.41 2.38
C LYS A 199 -3.54 6.11 3.68
N ILE A 200 -4.56 6.36 4.53
CA ILE A 200 -4.40 6.98 5.84
C ILE A 200 -4.47 5.87 6.91
N PRO A 201 -3.33 5.55 7.57
CA PRO A 201 -3.30 4.47 8.56
C PRO A 201 -4.22 4.71 9.76
N ASP A 202 -4.44 5.98 10.13
CA ASP A 202 -5.28 6.37 11.26
C ASP A 202 -6.73 5.91 11.10
N GLU A 203 -7.26 5.88 9.87
CA GLU A 203 -8.58 5.33 9.57
C GLU A 203 -8.71 3.89 10.08
N GLN A 204 -7.72 3.05 9.78
CA GLN A 204 -7.77 1.63 10.15
C GLN A 204 -7.71 1.44 11.66
N GLY A 205 -6.84 2.20 12.34
CA GLY A 205 -6.75 2.18 13.80
C GLY A 205 -8.02 2.66 14.48
N HIS A 206 -8.60 3.76 13.98
CA HIS A 206 -9.83 4.32 14.50
C HIS A 206 -11.00 3.36 14.32
N TRP A 207 -11.19 2.82 13.12
CA TRP A 207 -12.24 1.84 12.84
C TRP A 207 -12.09 0.58 13.69
N ALA A 208 -10.87 0.04 13.82
CA ALA A 208 -10.62 -1.14 14.64
C ALA A 208 -10.95 -0.90 16.12
N GLY A 209 -10.64 0.29 16.64
CA GLY A 209 -11.02 0.71 17.98
C GLY A 209 -12.54 0.78 18.16
N GLN A 210 -13.26 1.39 17.21
CA GLN A 210 -14.74 1.46 17.25
C GLN A 210 -15.37 0.06 17.19
N ALA A 211 -14.88 -0.83 16.33
CA ALA A 211 -15.34 -2.21 16.24
C ALA A 211 -15.10 -2.97 17.56
N ALA A 212 -13.93 -2.79 18.17
CA ALA A 212 -13.63 -3.39 19.48
C ALA A 212 -14.58 -2.89 20.57
N VAL A 213 -14.89 -1.59 20.61
CA VAL A 213 -15.88 -1.03 21.55
C VAL A 213 -17.27 -1.61 21.32
N ALA A 214 -17.71 -1.76 20.06
CA ALA A 214 -18.98 -2.39 19.74
C ALA A 214 -19.05 -3.86 20.25
N ILE A 215 -17.95 -4.61 20.09
CA ILE A 215 -17.84 -5.99 20.59
C ILE A 215 -17.92 -6.02 22.13
N LEU A 216 -17.20 -5.13 22.81
CA LEU A 216 -17.27 -5.03 24.28
C LEU A 216 -18.67 -4.66 24.79
N ASN A 217 -19.46 -3.96 23.98
CA ASN A 217 -20.86 -3.64 24.26
C ASN A 217 -21.85 -4.75 23.85
N GLY A 218 -21.35 -5.92 23.45
CA GLY A 218 -22.14 -7.11 23.18
C GLY A 218 -22.50 -7.37 21.72
N THR A 219 -21.98 -6.60 20.75
CA THR A 219 -22.18 -6.88 19.33
C THR A 219 -21.28 -8.04 18.89
N PRO A 220 -21.81 -9.16 18.38
CA PRO A 220 -20.98 -10.25 17.88
C PRO A 220 -20.07 -9.81 16.69
N PRO A 221 -18.80 -10.22 16.65
CA PRO A 221 -17.88 -9.83 15.56
C PRO A 221 -18.43 -10.10 14.16
N ASN A 222 -19.07 -11.23 13.95
CA ASN A 222 -19.65 -11.63 12.66
C ASN A 222 -20.89 -10.81 12.23
N GLN A 223 -21.40 -9.94 13.09
CA GLN A 223 -22.45 -8.96 12.75
C GLN A 223 -21.88 -7.61 12.35
N ILE A 224 -20.58 -7.39 12.53
CA ILE A 224 -19.89 -6.19 12.06
C ILE A 224 -19.28 -6.50 10.70
N SER A 225 -19.74 -5.79 9.67
CA SER A 225 -19.27 -6.02 8.30
C SER A 225 -17.78 -5.74 8.15
N VAL A 226 -17.07 -6.60 7.42
CA VAL A 226 -15.70 -6.31 6.95
C VAL A 226 -15.76 -5.24 5.87
N VAL A 227 -14.95 -4.20 6.02
CA VAL A 227 -14.92 -3.05 5.11
C VAL A 227 -13.51 -2.79 4.57
N PRO A 228 -13.36 -2.23 3.37
CA PRO A 228 -12.08 -1.67 2.94
C PRO A 228 -11.89 -0.28 3.53
N ASN A 229 -10.62 0.17 3.61
CA ASN A 229 -10.31 1.58 3.86
C ASN A 229 -10.85 2.46 2.72
N GLN A 230 -11.23 3.69 3.04
CA GLN A 230 -11.82 4.66 2.11
C GLN A 230 -11.10 6.01 2.12
N ASP A 231 -10.34 6.29 3.17
CA ASP A 231 -9.64 7.56 3.34
C ASP A 231 -8.27 7.52 2.67
N PHE A 232 -8.05 8.47 1.76
CA PHE A 232 -6.82 8.60 1.00
C PHE A 232 -6.36 10.04 0.99
N GLN A 233 -5.05 10.24 1.06
CA GLN A 233 -4.43 11.55 0.95
C GLN A 233 -3.72 11.68 -0.39
N LEU A 234 -4.10 12.70 -1.14
CA LEU A 234 -3.42 13.10 -2.37
C LEU A 234 -2.25 14.03 -2.04
N TRP A 235 -1.09 13.76 -2.63
CA TRP A 235 0.14 14.51 -2.47
C TRP A 235 0.71 14.92 -3.82
N ILE A 236 1.23 16.14 -3.89
CA ILE A 236 2.06 16.61 -4.99
C ILE A 236 3.46 16.94 -4.47
N ASN A 237 4.48 16.48 -5.19
CA ASN A 237 5.88 16.82 -4.94
C ASN A 237 6.32 17.92 -5.92
N PRO A 238 6.39 19.18 -5.52
CA PRO A 238 6.70 20.28 -6.44
C PRO A 238 8.08 20.16 -7.09
N ALA A 239 9.04 19.53 -6.42
CA ALA A 239 10.40 19.36 -6.94
C ALA A 239 10.44 18.44 -8.18
N ILE A 240 9.54 17.46 -8.24
CA ILE A 240 9.42 16.49 -9.34
C ILE A 240 8.29 16.88 -10.31
N ALA A 241 7.20 17.46 -9.81
CA ALA A 241 6.02 17.79 -10.60
C ALA A 241 6.19 19.05 -11.49
N LYS A 242 7.15 19.94 -11.19
CA LYS A 242 7.34 21.21 -11.88
C LYS A 242 7.30 21.13 -13.41
N PRO A 243 7.95 20.16 -14.09
CA PRO A 243 7.91 20.06 -15.54
C PRO A 243 6.53 19.72 -16.12
N PHE A 244 5.62 19.20 -15.29
CA PHE A 244 4.31 18.68 -15.71
C PHE A 244 3.13 19.53 -15.27
N LYS A 245 3.38 20.68 -14.66
CA LYS A 245 2.34 21.51 -14.05
C LYS A 245 1.18 21.80 -15.01
N GLU A 246 1.47 22.08 -16.27
CA GLU A 246 0.46 22.41 -17.29
C GLU A 246 -0.28 21.17 -17.82
N HIS A 247 0.22 19.97 -17.54
CA HIS A 247 -0.35 18.70 -18.01
C HIS A 247 -1.17 17.97 -16.91
N LEU A 248 -1.10 18.45 -15.67
CA LEU A 248 -1.89 17.90 -14.59
C LEU A 248 -3.26 18.59 -14.51
N PRO A 249 -4.33 17.84 -14.23
CA PRO A 249 -5.65 18.41 -14.04
C PRO A 249 -5.68 19.47 -12.91
N GLU A 250 -6.43 20.54 -13.08
CA GLU A 250 -6.51 21.65 -12.09
C GLU A 250 -6.98 21.16 -10.71
N ASN A 251 -7.89 20.18 -10.68
CA ASN A 251 -8.37 19.56 -9.45
C ASN A 251 -7.29 18.79 -8.69
N VAL A 252 -6.21 18.37 -9.34
CA VAL A 252 -5.05 17.76 -8.65
C VAL A 252 -4.41 18.78 -7.71
N PHE A 253 -4.22 20.02 -8.16
CA PHE A 253 -3.57 21.07 -7.34
C PHE A 253 -4.45 21.55 -6.18
N SER A 254 -5.76 21.66 -6.41
CA SER A 254 -6.70 22.17 -5.40
C SER A 254 -6.96 21.18 -4.25
N HIS A 255 -6.76 19.87 -4.48
CA HIS A 255 -7.05 18.82 -3.50
C HIS A 255 -5.80 18.11 -2.96
N SER A 256 -4.59 18.44 -3.47
CA SER A 256 -3.36 17.82 -3.00
C SER A 256 -2.73 18.59 -1.84
N LEU A 257 -2.16 17.84 -0.90
CA LEU A 257 -1.18 18.39 0.02
C LEU A 257 0.17 18.49 -0.68
N ILE A 258 0.94 19.50 -0.30
CA ILE A 258 2.31 19.67 -0.81
C ILE A 258 3.22 18.74 -0.03
N TYR A 259 3.92 17.86 -0.77
CA TYR A 259 4.96 17.04 -0.18
C TYR A 259 6.19 17.91 0.11
N ASP A 260 6.48 18.12 1.39
CA ASP A 260 7.71 18.77 1.84
C ASP A 260 8.67 17.68 2.37
N GLN A 261 9.89 17.66 1.84
CA GLN A 261 10.95 16.73 2.27
C GLN A 261 11.33 16.87 3.76
N LYS A 262 10.90 17.96 4.41
CA LYS A 262 11.22 18.28 5.81
C LYS A 262 10.29 17.67 6.84
N GLY A 263 9.21 17.01 6.46
CA GLY A 263 8.30 16.45 7.46
C GLY A 263 6.92 16.05 6.99
N SER A 264 6.80 14.95 6.28
CA SER A 264 5.60 14.13 6.43
C SER A 264 5.79 13.25 7.68
N ARG A 265 5.41 13.76 8.84
CA ARG A 265 5.19 12.96 10.06
C ARG A 265 3.72 12.68 10.20
#